data_4d215b7218189a5f0fff710c177c24c0
#
_entry.id   4d215b7218189a5f0fff710c177c24c0
#
_cell.length_a   1.000
_cell.length_b   1.000
_cell.length_c   1.000
_cell.angle_alpha   90.00
_cell.angle_beta   90.00
_cell.angle_gamma   90.00
#
_symmetry.space_group_name_H-M   'P 1'
#
loop_
_entity.id
_entity.type
_entity.pdbx_description
1 polymer ?
#
loop_
_entity_poly.entity_id
_entity_poly.type
_entity_poly.pdbx_seq_one_letter_code
_entity_poly.pdbx_strand_id
1 'polypeptide(L)'
;MEKIKTHKDLRVYQLSFETGMELFWLSQTFPKEERYSLTDQIRRSSRSVSGNLAEAWGKRRYPKSFVNKLTDSEGEARETQNWLDYAFACKYINEKEYKQLFDKYDHIIGMLINMINNPDKWTL
;
A
#
# COMPACT_ATOMS: atom_id res chain seq x y z
N MET A 1 -19.08 17.01 -6.71
CA MET A 1 -17.74 16.63 -6.23
C MET A 1 -17.82 16.18 -4.78
N GLU A 2 -17.34 14.98 -4.52
CA GLU A 2 -17.32 14.47 -3.16
C GLU A 2 -16.34 15.25 -2.29
N LYS A 3 -16.78 15.58 -1.10
CA LYS A 3 -15.94 16.28 -0.14
C LYS A 3 -15.13 15.27 0.67
N ILE A 4 -13.82 15.41 0.66
CA ILE A 4 -12.91 14.55 1.42
C ILE A 4 -12.81 15.07 2.85
N LYS A 5 -13.35 14.29 3.80
CA LYS A 5 -13.36 14.65 5.21
C LYS A 5 -12.26 13.96 6.00
N THR A 6 -12.01 12.70 5.69
CA THR A 6 -10.98 11.89 6.37
C THR A 6 -10.15 11.15 5.34
N HIS A 7 -9.06 10.53 5.80
CA HIS A 7 -8.23 9.70 4.93
C HIS A 7 -9.03 8.55 4.30
N LYS A 8 -10.11 8.11 4.94
CA LYS A 8 -10.97 7.03 4.42
C LYS A 8 -11.68 7.39 3.13
N ASP A 9 -11.83 8.69 2.86
CA ASP A 9 -12.48 9.17 1.63
C ASP A 9 -11.51 9.20 0.44
N LEU A 10 -10.20 9.03 0.69
CA LEU A 10 -9.19 8.99 -0.36
C LEU A 10 -9.27 7.67 -1.13
N ARG A 11 -9.35 7.73 -2.45
CA ARG A 11 -9.36 6.54 -3.28
C ARG A 11 -8.11 5.69 -3.08
N VAL A 12 -6.95 6.34 -2.95
CA VAL A 12 -5.69 5.63 -2.74
C VAL A 12 -5.70 4.87 -1.42
N TYR A 13 -6.32 5.43 -0.37
CA TYR A 13 -6.48 4.73 0.90
C TYR A 13 -7.40 3.53 0.73
N GLN A 14 -8.56 3.72 0.11
CA GLN A 14 -9.54 2.66 -0.10
C GLN A 14 -8.91 1.50 -0.87
N LEU A 15 -8.21 1.81 -1.96
CA LEU A 15 -7.56 0.78 -2.78
C LEU A 15 -6.46 0.07 -2.00
N SER A 16 -5.63 0.81 -1.25
CA SER A 16 -4.55 0.20 -0.47
C SER A 16 -5.10 -0.70 0.64
N PHE A 17 -6.18 -0.29 1.30
CA PHE A 17 -6.84 -1.11 2.32
C PHE A 17 -7.41 -2.40 1.72
N GLU A 18 -8.17 -2.26 0.63
CA GLU A 18 -8.78 -3.41 -0.06
C GLU A 18 -7.72 -4.40 -0.55
N THR A 19 -6.65 -3.88 -1.15
CA THR A 19 -5.58 -4.73 -1.67
C THR A 19 -4.83 -5.42 -0.52
N GLY A 20 -4.62 -4.71 0.58
CA GLY A 20 -4.05 -5.29 1.80
C GLY A 20 -4.90 -6.44 2.34
N MET A 21 -6.23 -6.29 2.30
CA MET A 21 -7.13 -7.37 2.71
C MET A 21 -7.08 -8.55 1.75
N GLU A 22 -6.98 -8.31 0.45
CA GLU A 22 -6.79 -9.40 -0.53
C GLU A 22 -5.52 -10.19 -0.21
N LEU A 23 -4.43 -9.48 0.10
CA LEU A 23 -3.18 -10.12 0.49
C LEU A 23 -3.30 -10.90 1.79
N PHE A 24 -4.04 -10.39 2.74
CA PHE A 24 -4.28 -11.11 4.00
C PHE A 24 -4.92 -12.48 3.71
N TRP A 25 -5.99 -12.49 2.91
CA TRP A 25 -6.68 -13.75 2.58
C TRP A 25 -5.81 -14.67 1.73
N LEU A 26 -5.13 -14.13 0.72
CA LEU A 26 -4.25 -14.92 -0.13
C LEU A 26 -3.10 -15.55 0.68
N SER A 27 -2.50 -14.79 1.58
CA SER A 27 -1.37 -15.25 2.38
C SER A 27 -1.76 -16.34 3.41
N GLN A 28 -3.06 -16.55 3.64
CA GLN A 28 -3.52 -17.71 4.43
C GLN A 28 -3.10 -19.04 3.80
N THR A 29 -2.90 -19.05 2.48
CA THR A 29 -2.52 -20.24 1.73
C THR A 29 -1.00 -20.48 1.71
N PHE A 30 -0.20 -19.54 2.21
CA PHE A 30 1.26 -19.67 2.22
C PHE A 30 1.69 -20.79 3.18
N PRO A 31 2.83 -21.46 2.90
CA PRO A 31 3.32 -22.52 3.78
C PRO A 31 3.57 -22.01 5.19
N LYS A 32 3.35 -22.88 6.18
CA LYS A 32 3.58 -22.55 7.60
C LYS A 32 5.00 -22.09 7.87
N GLU A 33 5.97 -22.61 7.12
CA GLU A 33 7.39 -22.24 7.25
C GLU A 33 7.66 -20.78 6.93
N GLU A 34 6.73 -20.10 6.20
CA GLU A 34 6.84 -18.67 5.88
C GLU A 34 6.15 -17.78 6.91
N ARG A 35 5.56 -18.35 7.94
CA ARG A 35 4.75 -17.60 8.92
C ARG A 35 5.47 -16.39 9.52
N TYR A 36 6.76 -16.55 9.83
CA TYR A 36 7.56 -15.49 10.44
C TYR A 36 8.53 -14.84 9.45
N SER A 37 8.39 -15.14 8.18
CA SER A 37 9.22 -14.56 7.12
C SER A 37 8.34 -13.90 6.06
N LEU A 38 8.11 -14.52 4.92
CA LEU A 38 7.36 -13.91 3.81
C LEU A 38 5.94 -13.50 4.21
N THR A 39 5.21 -14.38 4.90
CA THR A 39 3.83 -14.10 5.30
C THR A 39 3.78 -12.86 6.21
N ASP A 40 4.65 -12.80 7.20
CA ASP A 40 4.73 -11.67 8.12
C ASP A 40 5.08 -10.39 7.37
N GLN A 41 6.11 -10.44 6.53
CA GLN A 41 6.61 -9.26 5.81
C GLN A 41 5.58 -8.67 4.84
N ILE A 42 4.90 -9.51 4.06
CA ILE A 42 3.93 -9.02 3.10
C ILE A 42 2.70 -8.39 3.79
N ARG A 43 2.31 -8.95 4.93
CA ARG A 43 1.22 -8.38 5.73
C ARG A 43 1.61 -7.06 6.36
N ARG A 44 2.83 -6.98 6.90
CA ARG A 44 3.32 -5.75 7.53
C ARG A 44 3.45 -4.63 6.52
N SER A 45 4.10 -4.88 5.38
CA SER A 45 4.31 -3.85 4.36
C SER A 45 2.99 -3.39 3.75
N SER A 46 2.09 -4.31 3.42
CA SER A 46 0.80 -3.94 2.83
C SER A 46 -0.05 -3.09 3.78
N ARG A 47 -0.05 -3.40 5.07
CA ARG A 47 -0.77 -2.61 6.07
C ARG A 47 -0.12 -1.25 6.29
N SER A 48 1.20 -1.16 6.14
CA SER A 48 1.93 0.10 6.30
C SER A 48 1.66 1.09 5.17
N VAL A 49 1.21 0.62 4.00
CA VAL A 49 0.77 1.53 2.92
C VAL A 49 -0.39 2.38 3.41
N SER A 50 -1.46 1.76 3.87
CA SER A 50 -2.63 2.49 4.38
C SER A 50 -2.33 3.21 5.70
N GLY A 51 -1.51 2.60 6.56
CA GLY A 51 -1.13 3.21 7.84
C GLY A 51 -0.40 4.53 7.67
N ASN A 52 0.58 4.60 6.75
CA ASN A 52 1.30 5.83 6.47
C ASN A 52 0.41 6.88 5.78
N LEU A 53 -0.56 6.45 4.97
CA LEU A 53 -1.54 7.35 4.39
C LEU A 53 -2.41 8.02 5.47
N ALA A 54 -2.87 7.25 6.42
CA ALA A 54 -3.66 7.78 7.54
C ALA A 54 -2.85 8.81 8.34
N GLU A 55 -1.58 8.50 8.60
CA GLU A 55 -0.68 9.43 9.31
C GLU A 55 -0.41 10.68 8.48
N ALA A 56 -0.21 10.53 7.16
CA ALA A 56 0.00 11.66 6.27
C ALA A 56 -1.19 12.63 6.33
N TRP A 57 -2.40 12.10 6.30
CA TRP A 57 -3.61 12.93 6.37
C TRP A 57 -3.63 13.78 7.63
N GLY A 58 -3.20 13.22 8.75
CA GLY A 58 -3.10 13.93 10.03
C GLY A 58 -1.99 14.99 10.07
N LYS A 59 -1.09 14.99 9.09
CA LYS A 59 0.06 15.90 9.03
C LYS A 59 -0.07 16.97 7.95
N ARG A 60 -1.26 17.17 7.39
CA ARG A 60 -1.49 18.12 6.29
C ARG A 60 -1.18 19.58 6.64
N ARG A 61 -1.16 19.90 7.91
CA ARG A 61 -0.75 21.23 8.39
C ARG A 61 0.73 21.51 8.14
N TYR A 62 1.53 20.46 7.98
CA TYR A 62 2.97 20.53 7.80
C TYR A 62 3.34 19.87 6.48
N PRO A 63 3.44 20.66 5.37
CA PRO A 63 3.62 20.08 4.03
C PRO A 63 4.78 19.10 3.89
N LYS A 64 5.92 19.39 4.51
CA LYS A 64 7.08 18.49 4.46
C LYS A 64 6.81 17.17 5.15
N SER A 65 6.15 17.20 6.30
CA SER A 65 5.79 15.99 7.04
C SER A 65 4.76 15.18 6.28
N PHE A 66 3.79 15.85 5.66
CA PHE A 66 2.79 15.22 4.80
C PHE A 66 3.46 14.46 3.65
N VAL A 67 4.34 15.14 2.91
CA VAL A 67 5.07 14.52 1.77
C VAL A 67 5.95 13.36 2.25
N ASN A 68 6.65 13.53 3.37
CA ASN A 68 7.49 12.47 3.91
C ASN A 68 6.70 11.21 4.23
N LYS A 69 5.50 11.35 4.80
CA LYS A 69 4.65 10.20 5.11
C LYS A 69 4.09 9.55 3.85
N LEU A 70 3.76 10.33 2.84
CA LEU A 70 3.36 9.78 1.54
C LEU A 70 4.51 9.00 0.90
N THR A 71 5.74 9.51 1.03
CA THR A 71 6.93 8.83 0.51
C THR A 71 7.16 7.51 1.25
N ASP A 72 6.93 7.48 2.57
CA ASP A 72 6.99 6.25 3.35
C ASP A 72 5.95 5.24 2.87
N SER A 73 4.73 5.70 2.59
CA SER A 73 3.67 4.86 2.05
C SER A 73 4.07 4.26 0.69
N GLU A 74 4.65 5.09 -0.18
CA GLU A 74 5.16 4.63 -1.48
C GLU A 74 6.22 3.55 -1.31
N GLY A 75 7.16 3.76 -0.40
CA GLY A 75 8.21 2.78 -0.10
C GLY A 75 7.63 1.44 0.35
N GLU A 76 6.59 1.47 1.19
CA GLU A 76 5.92 0.27 1.67
C GLU A 76 5.18 -0.46 0.53
N ALA A 77 4.60 0.29 -0.40
CA ALA A 77 3.94 -0.30 -1.57
C ALA A 77 4.97 -1.02 -2.45
N ARG A 78 6.15 -0.43 -2.66
CA ARG A 78 7.23 -1.06 -3.42
C ARG A 78 7.77 -2.29 -2.70
N GLU A 79 7.88 -2.23 -1.38
CA GLU A 79 8.30 -3.39 -0.58
C GLU A 79 7.28 -4.53 -0.73
N THR A 80 5.99 -4.22 -0.74
CA THR A 80 4.95 -5.22 -0.94
C THR A 80 5.08 -5.89 -2.32
N GLN A 81 5.40 -5.11 -3.35
CA GLN A 81 5.68 -5.67 -4.69
C GLN A 81 6.89 -6.61 -4.66
N ASN A 82 7.91 -6.26 -3.88
CA ASN A 82 9.07 -7.15 -3.70
C ASN A 82 8.65 -8.49 -3.09
N TRP A 83 7.80 -8.46 -2.07
CA TRP A 83 7.32 -9.71 -1.46
C TRP A 83 6.40 -10.50 -2.39
N LEU A 84 5.64 -9.82 -3.26
CA LEU A 84 4.87 -10.49 -4.30
C LEU A 84 5.79 -11.22 -5.28
N ASP A 85 6.93 -10.62 -5.63
CA ASP A 85 7.92 -11.27 -6.49
C ASP A 85 8.42 -12.57 -5.85
N TYR A 86 8.71 -12.56 -4.54
CA TYR A 86 9.12 -13.76 -3.83
C TYR A 86 8.01 -14.81 -3.81
N ALA A 87 6.78 -14.39 -3.53
CA ALA A 87 5.65 -15.31 -3.48
C ALA A 87 5.44 -16.02 -4.83
N PHE A 88 5.60 -15.27 -5.92
CA PHE A 88 5.47 -15.81 -7.26
C PHE A 88 6.66 -16.74 -7.61
N ALA A 89 7.87 -16.30 -7.32
CA ALA A 89 9.08 -17.11 -7.57
C ALA A 89 9.06 -18.43 -6.80
N CYS A 90 8.53 -18.40 -5.57
CA CYS A 90 8.37 -19.59 -4.73
C CYS A 90 7.16 -20.44 -5.13
N LYS A 91 6.37 -20.00 -6.11
CA LYS A 91 5.17 -20.70 -6.59
C LYS A 91 4.04 -20.78 -5.55
N TYR A 92 4.00 -19.83 -4.63
CA TYR A 92 2.91 -19.76 -3.65
C TYR A 92 1.65 -19.12 -4.23
N ILE A 93 1.81 -18.33 -5.29
CA ILE A 93 0.70 -17.70 -6.02
C ILE A 93 0.88 -17.96 -7.51
N ASN A 94 -0.22 -17.93 -8.26
CA ASN A 94 -0.17 -18.13 -9.70
C ASN A 94 0.06 -16.80 -10.43
N GLU A 95 0.29 -16.88 -11.75
CA GLU A 95 0.59 -15.70 -12.57
C GLU A 95 -0.54 -14.68 -12.55
N LYS A 96 -1.79 -15.14 -12.58
CA LYS A 96 -2.95 -14.26 -12.56
C LYS A 96 -3.04 -13.47 -11.26
N GLU A 97 -2.87 -14.16 -10.13
CA GLU A 97 -2.87 -13.52 -8.81
C GLU A 97 -1.72 -12.52 -8.69
N TYR A 98 -0.54 -12.91 -9.14
CA TYR A 98 0.63 -12.05 -9.13
C TYR A 98 0.39 -10.78 -9.93
N LYS A 99 -0.05 -10.89 -11.19
CA LYS A 99 -0.27 -9.74 -12.07
C LYS A 99 -1.33 -8.80 -11.53
N GLN A 100 -2.46 -9.34 -11.07
CA GLN A 100 -3.55 -8.53 -10.54
C GLN A 100 -3.10 -7.71 -9.34
N LEU A 101 -2.42 -8.33 -8.40
CA LEU A 101 -1.97 -7.63 -7.18
C LEU A 101 -0.83 -6.66 -7.49
N PHE A 102 0.14 -7.07 -8.30
CA PHE A 102 1.26 -6.20 -8.68
C PHE A 102 0.74 -4.93 -9.36
N ASP A 103 -0.19 -5.08 -10.31
CA ASP A 103 -0.78 -3.95 -11.02
C ASP A 103 -1.55 -3.01 -10.09
N LYS A 104 -2.24 -3.54 -9.09
CA LYS A 104 -2.93 -2.72 -8.10
C LYS A 104 -1.93 -1.86 -7.31
N TYR A 105 -0.78 -2.43 -6.94
CA TYR A 105 0.26 -1.65 -6.26
C TYR A 105 0.92 -0.63 -7.19
N ASP A 106 1.09 -0.93 -8.47
CA ASP A 106 1.56 0.07 -9.43
C ASP A 106 0.59 1.25 -9.47
N HIS A 107 -0.71 0.99 -9.46
CA HIS A 107 -1.74 2.03 -9.45
C HIS A 107 -1.70 2.85 -8.16
N ILE A 108 -1.56 2.18 -7.01
CA ILE A 108 -1.41 2.84 -5.71
C ILE A 108 -0.19 3.75 -5.72
N ILE A 109 0.95 3.25 -6.19
CA ILE A 109 2.20 4.01 -6.28
C ILE A 109 2.00 5.25 -7.15
N GLY A 110 1.35 5.09 -8.31
CA GLY A 110 1.06 6.21 -9.21
C GLY A 110 0.23 7.31 -8.54
N MET A 111 -0.79 6.91 -7.79
CA MET A 111 -1.63 7.87 -7.05
C MET A 111 -0.83 8.57 -5.94
N LEU A 112 0.03 7.83 -5.22
CA LEU A 112 0.89 8.41 -4.18
C LEU A 112 1.87 9.42 -4.77
N ILE A 113 2.51 9.08 -5.88
CA ILE A 113 3.45 9.98 -6.57
C ILE A 113 2.73 11.26 -7.01
N ASN A 114 1.50 11.13 -7.52
CA ASN A 114 0.71 12.30 -7.90
C ASN A 114 0.45 13.22 -6.71
N MET A 115 0.11 12.67 -5.55
CA MET A 115 -0.08 13.44 -4.31
C MET A 115 1.22 14.10 -3.85
N ILE A 116 2.33 13.36 -3.91
CA ILE A 116 3.66 13.86 -3.52
C ILE A 116 4.06 15.05 -4.40
N ASN A 117 3.79 14.96 -5.69
CA ASN A 117 4.16 16.01 -6.64
C ASN A 117 3.22 17.22 -6.63
N ASN A 118 2.06 17.10 -6.00
CA ASN A 118 1.05 18.16 -5.94
C ASN A 118 0.55 18.35 -4.50
N PRO A 119 1.46 18.59 -3.55
CA PRO A 119 1.06 18.63 -2.14
C PRO A 119 0.08 19.76 -1.83
N ASP A 120 0.14 20.87 -2.58
CA ASP A 120 -0.74 22.02 -2.34
C ASP A 120 -2.22 21.70 -2.46
N LYS A 121 -2.56 20.67 -3.23
CA LYS A 121 -3.97 20.25 -3.37
C LYS A 121 -4.53 19.64 -2.09
N TRP A 122 -3.65 19.18 -1.21
CA TRP A 122 -4.03 18.35 -0.07
C TRP A 122 -3.70 18.98 1.29
N THR A 123 -2.75 19.93 1.33
CA THR A 123 -2.31 20.54 2.59
C THR A 123 -3.21 21.70 3.00
N LEU A 124 -3.19 21.99 4.28
CA LEU A 124 -4.03 23.03 4.91
C LEU A 124 -3.35 24.38 4.93
#